data_fc3a0840ff81a705c72ec729dfef4a65
#
_entry.id   fc3a0840ff81a705c72ec729dfef4a65
#
_cell.length_a   1.000
_cell.length_b   1.000
_cell.length_c   1.000
_cell.angle_alpha   90.00
_cell.angle_beta   90.00
_cell.angle_gamma   90.00
#
_symmetry.space_group_name_H-M   'P 1'
#
loop_
_entity.id
_entity.type
_entity.pdbx_description
1 polymer ?
#
loop_
_entity_poly.entity_id
_entity_poly.type
_entity_poly.pdbx_seq_one_letter_code
_entity_poly.pdbx_strand_id
1 'polypeptide(L)'
;MTFLLYFLQFDWDKLRPEKLFGGQVLERTPAGLSIVYVIGIGVLVFFLLLSLLRNARPRFAFEENLPKEVKRKLTTTITNRSLRVWQFVFVLLAFSVYGLHVYWTYYADDYNDQFQKLSYKDLRNRRTNASTLRGWMLDRTGKLSNSLAYYKIGKDGKIDRSFPLEKEMAHLLGTERGTPGLERTLYKKEADPMPEAWEILTKYKKPEPENKDVRVTIDKELQEYVAKRLDEELKKDRKGAVVVLNPQTGEVLAIYSNPSYNLKDAESLDGYLKLEANKADKPLLSRALREYYIPGSTFKTFTMIAAYRAGKEDSIFADKPAPECYTPFKGSRPICDAGGSCDLCKEDARIREAFQVSSNQYFSQLGNEVGREQMGATAKLLGINAVETAEDARKLKYFPGIWNTSNERIANAIAPAQAVIVNGEKLTKYDFGIVGMGQGLAGQMTPFQMALIAATPANMQGKLMKPKIEADVQSQVFNQVLTPQQAFDIRQIMATVTEEGTATIIKKKLAGTGIDAGGKTGTADRDSTPLYNKDGTRKTHKEKKKNEKGEMVEVDVPDTFTRWDGWFIGIAPLENPQIAIAVVLENIGEGQYGGTTAAYVAGDVIMKARELGLLGEQYKPKTQAPQRKKKGK
;
A
#
# COMPACT_ATOMS: atom_id res chain seq x y z
N MET A 1 13.46 -45.49 -21.91
CA MET A 1 14.20 -45.41 -20.64
C MET A 1 14.48 -43.95 -20.22
N THR A 2 14.88 -43.07 -21.11
CA THR A 2 15.15 -41.63 -20.82
C THR A 2 13.91 -40.84 -20.34
N PHE A 3 12.72 -41.17 -20.84
CA PHE A 3 11.46 -40.52 -20.44
C PHE A 3 11.03 -40.89 -19.00
N LEU A 4 11.34 -42.11 -18.55
CA LEU A 4 11.08 -42.59 -17.20
C LEU A 4 12.00 -41.93 -16.15
N LEU A 5 13.25 -41.66 -16.54
CA LEU A 5 14.22 -40.97 -15.70
C LEU A 5 13.86 -39.46 -15.48
N TYR A 6 13.33 -38.82 -16.51
CA TYR A 6 12.79 -37.44 -16.37
C TYR A 6 11.55 -37.38 -15.48
N PHE A 7 10.71 -38.43 -15.51
CA PHE A 7 9.51 -38.53 -14.66
C PHE A 7 9.86 -38.80 -13.19
N LEU A 8 10.98 -39.47 -12.91
CA LEU A 8 11.47 -39.71 -11.54
C LEU A 8 12.25 -38.53 -10.94
N GLN A 9 12.75 -37.61 -11.78
CA GLN A 9 13.41 -36.38 -11.35
C GLN A 9 12.44 -35.20 -11.25
N PHE A 10 11.18 -35.41 -11.59
CA PHE A 10 10.17 -34.38 -11.50
C PHE A 10 9.83 -34.13 -10.02
N ASP A 11 9.94 -32.90 -9.59
CA ASP A 11 9.63 -32.49 -8.24
C ASP A 11 8.10 -32.48 -8.04
N TRP A 12 7.57 -33.60 -7.57
CA TRP A 12 6.15 -33.82 -7.33
C TRP A 12 5.58 -32.87 -6.28
N ASP A 13 6.42 -32.27 -5.45
CA ASP A 13 6.01 -31.24 -4.48
C ASP A 13 5.54 -29.94 -5.15
N LYS A 14 5.97 -29.71 -6.39
CA LYS A 14 5.48 -28.58 -7.21
C LYS A 14 4.05 -28.79 -7.72
N LEU A 15 3.58 -30.05 -7.77
CA LEU A 15 2.21 -30.39 -8.17
C LEU A 15 1.21 -30.38 -7.01
N ARG A 16 1.66 -30.06 -5.78
CA ARG A 16 0.69 -29.87 -4.70
C ARG A 16 -0.21 -28.69 -5.02
N PRO A 17 -1.54 -28.83 -4.82
CA PRO A 17 -2.51 -27.78 -5.13
C PRO A 17 -2.15 -26.42 -4.51
N GLU A 18 -1.55 -26.42 -3.32
CA GLU A 18 -1.09 -25.24 -2.60
C GLU A 18 0.08 -24.51 -3.29
N LYS A 19 0.91 -25.24 -4.04
CA LYS A 19 2.04 -24.68 -4.81
C LYS A 19 1.69 -24.43 -6.27
N LEU A 20 0.81 -25.27 -6.87
CA LEU A 20 0.33 -25.11 -8.25
C LEU A 20 -0.57 -23.90 -8.41
N PHE A 21 -1.38 -23.61 -7.39
CA PHE A 21 -2.42 -22.58 -7.49
C PHE A 21 -2.15 -21.35 -6.63
N GLY A 22 -0.96 -21.21 -6.01
CA GLY A 22 -0.65 -20.12 -5.09
C GLY A 22 -1.82 -19.86 -4.10
N GLY A 23 -1.61 -19.68 -2.83
CA GLY A 23 -2.69 -19.60 -1.82
C GLY A 23 -3.83 -18.64 -2.14
N GLN A 24 -3.59 -17.62 -3.00
CA GLN A 24 -4.61 -16.65 -3.40
C GLN A 24 -5.58 -17.16 -4.49
N VAL A 25 -5.19 -18.14 -5.30
CA VAL A 25 -6.08 -18.72 -6.33
C VAL A 25 -7.05 -19.71 -5.71
N LEU A 26 -6.64 -20.39 -4.64
CA LEU A 26 -7.52 -21.30 -3.86
C LEU A 26 -8.65 -20.56 -3.14
N GLU A 27 -8.46 -19.30 -2.77
CA GLU A 27 -9.53 -18.47 -2.16
C GLU A 27 -10.57 -17.98 -3.17
N ARG A 28 -10.25 -17.95 -4.47
CA ARG A 28 -11.14 -17.40 -5.53
C ARG A 28 -11.94 -18.44 -6.30
N THR A 29 -11.52 -19.70 -6.27
CA THR A 29 -12.27 -20.81 -6.85
C THR A 29 -12.69 -21.76 -5.74
N PRO A 30 -13.95 -22.26 -5.70
CA PRO A 30 -14.31 -23.33 -4.80
C PRO A 30 -13.28 -24.44 -4.97
N ALA A 31 -12.51 -24.73 -3.93
CA ALA A 31 -11.33 -25.61 -3.96
C ALA A 31 -11.62 -27.01 -4.54
N GLY A 32 -12.89 -27.43 -4.58
CA GLY A 32 -13.31 -28.66 -5.21
C GLY A 32 -13.40 -28.61 -6.75
N LEU A 33 -13.68 -27.44 -7.34
CA LEU A 33 -13.98 -27.37 -8.78
C LEU A 33 -12.72 -27.52 -9.66
N SER A 34 -11.60 -26.93 -9.27
CA SER A 34 -10.35 -27.05 -10.04
C SER A 34 -9.76 -28.46 -9.99
N ILE A 35 -9.87 -29.13 -8.86
CA ILE A 35 -9.45 -30.55 -8.70
C ILE A 35 -10.36 -31.45 -9.51
N VAL A 36 -11.68 -31.23 -9.48
CA VAL A 36 -12.67 -31.98 -10.26
C VAL A 36 -12.43 -31.80 -11.77
N TYR A 37 -12.09 -30.58 -12.23
CA TYR A 37 -11.73 -30.34 -13.64
C TYR A 37 -10.45 -31.06 -14.05
N VAL A 38 -9.40 -31.00 -13.25
CA VAL A 38 -8.11 -31.68 -13.54
C VAL A 38 -8.31 -33.21 -13.54
N ILE A 39 -9.04 -33.76 -12.59
CA ILE A 39 -9.36 -35.18 -12.53
C ILE A 39 -10.28 -35.56 -13.69
N GLY A 40 -11.31 -34.78 -13.98
CA GLY A 40 -12.26 -35.03 -15.05
C GLY A 40 -11.60 -35.04 -16.43
N ILE A 41 -10.73 -34.07 -16.73
CA ILE A 41 -9.96 -34.05 -17.98
C ILE A 41 -8.95 -35.20 -18.02
N GLY A 42 -8.27 -35.51 -16.92
CA GLY A 42 -7.36 -36.65 -16.81
C GLY A 42 -8.05 -37.99 -17.07
N VAL A 43 -9.23 -38.20 -16.51
CA VAL A 43 -10.07 -39.39 -16.73
C VAL A 43 -10.53 -39.45 -18.19
N LEU A 44 -10.96 -38.35 -18.78
CA LEU A 44 -11.42 -38.28 -20.17
C LEU A 44 -10.26 -38.58 -21.13
N VAL A 45 -9.07 -38.03 -20.90
CA VAL A 45 -7.85 -38.32 -21.67
C VAL A 45 -7.43 -39.77 -21.50
N PHE A 46 -7.53 -40.33 -20.29
CA PHE A 46 -7.22 -41.74 -20.02
C PHE A 46 -8.17 -42.69 -20.79
N PHE A 47 -9.47 -42.44 -20.80
CA PHE A 47 -10.44 -43.23 -21.55
C PHE A 47 -10.27 -43.06 -23.05
N LEU A 48 -9.92 -41.90 -23.57
CA LEU A 48 -9.57 -41.67 -24.97
C LEU A 48 -8.31 -42.42 -25.37
N LEU A 49 -7.27 -42.41 -24.56
CA LEU A 49 -6.04 -43.20 -24.78
C LEU A 49 -6.32 -44.71 -24.73
N LEU A 50 -7.14 -45.17 -23.76
CA LEU A 50 -7.57 -46.56 -23.68
C LEU A 50 -8.36 -47.00 -24.92
N SER A 51 -9.23 -46.13 -25.45
CA SER A 51 -9.97 -46.36 -26.68
C SER A 51 -9.07 -46.43 -27.92
N LEU A 52 -8.00 -45.63 -27.97
CA LEU A 52 -7.00 -45.68 -29.02
C LEU A 52 -6.10 -46.93 -28.94
N LEU A 53 -5.73 -47.37 -27.74
CA LEU A 53 -4.86 -48.54 -27.50
C LEU A 53 -5.65 -49.84 -27.63
N ARG A 54 -6.90 -49.90 -27.18
CA ARG A 54 -7.78 -51.03 -27.41
C ARG A 54 -8.33 -50.97 -28.82
N ASN A 55 -7.98 -51.92 -29.67
CA ASN A 55 -8.57 -52.17 -30.98
C ASN A 55 -10.07 -52.58 -30.87
N ALA A 56 -10.86 -51.89 -30.06
CA ALA A 56 -12.29 -52.15 -29.89
C ALA A 56 -13.01 -51.75 -31.17
N ARG A 57 -13.25 -52.70 -32.04
CA ARG A 57 -14.19 -52.55 -33.15
C ARG A 57 -15.57 -52.36 -32.51
N PRO A 58 -16.35 -51.32 -32.86
CA PRO A 58 -17.73 -51.23 -32.44
C PRO A 58 -18.46 -52.48 -33.00
N ARG A 59 -18.87 -53.36 -32.13
CA ARG A 59 -19.69 -54.49 -32.49
C ARG A 59 -21.14 -54.04 -32.40
N PHE A 60 -21.78 -53.79 -33.54
CA PHE A 60 -23.20 -53.54 -33.57
C PHE A 60 -23.91 -54.91 -33.42
N ALA A 61 -24.91 -55.00 -32.57
CA ALA A 61 -25.61 -56.22 -32.23
C ALA A 61 -26.26 -56.98 -33.42
N PHE A 62 -26.49 -56.28 -34.54
CA PHE A 62 -26.99 -56.90 -35.79
C PHE A 62 -25.88 -57.49 -36.66
N GLU A 63 -24.59 -57.25 -36.39
CA GLU A 63 -23.47 -57.77 -37.18
C GLU A 63 -23.24 -59.28 -36.98
N GLU A 64 -23.77 -59.85 -35.90
CA GLU A 64 -23.55 -61.27 -35.60
C GLU A 64 -24.23 -62.21 -36.61
N ASN A 65 -25.34 -61.80 -37.21
CA ASN A 65 -26.14 -62.64 -38.12
C ASN A 65 -25.92 -62.37 -39.60
N LEU A 66 -24.95 -61.56 -39.99
CA LEU A 66 -24.71 -61.20 -41.39
C LEU A 66 -23.70 -62.18 -42.05
N PRO A 67 -23.92 -62.56 -43.35
CA PRO A 67 -22.94 -63.37 -44.11
C PRO A 67 -21.56 -62.73 -44.17
N LYS A 68 -20.50 -63.54 -44.15
CA LYS A 68 -19.10 -63.08 -44.10
C LYS A 68 -18.73 -62.08 -45.21
N GLU A 69 -19.35 -62.19 -46.37
CA GLU A 69 -19.10 -61.29 -47.53
C GLU A 69 -19.70 -59.90 -47.28
N VAL A 70 -20.84 -59.79 -46.62
CA VAL A 70 -21.48 -58.53 -46.26
C VAL A 70 -20.75 -57.86 -45.12
N LYS A 71 -20.23 -58.61 -44.15
CA LYS A 71 -19.37 -58.10 -43.07
C LYS A 71 -18.08 -57.46 -43.64
N ARG A 72 -17.56 -58.02 -44.73
CA ARG A 72 -16.32 -57.51 -45.35
C ARG A 72 -16.56 -56.19 -46.14
N LYS A 73 -17.76 -55.97 -46.64
CA LYS A 73 -18.11 -54.72 -47.33
C LYS A 73 -18.54 -53.59 -46.38
N LEU A 74 -19.13 -53.91 -45.24
CA LEU A 74 -19.56 -52.93 -44.25
C LEU A 74 -18.41 -52.39 -43.39
N THR A 75 -17.35 -53.12 -43.20
CA THR A 75 -16.09 -52.66 -42.58
C THR A 75 -15.20 -51.98 -43.59
N THR A 76 -15.60 -50.89 -44.15
CA THR A 76 -14.70 -50.09 -44.96
C THR A 76 -13.62 -49.53 -44.05
N THR A 77 -12.39 -49.91 -44.38
CA THR A 77 -11.14 -49.48 -43.71
C THR A 77 -11.01 -47.97 -43.57
N ILE A 78 -11.77 -47.23 -44.31
CA ILE A 78 -11.80 -45.75 -44.38
C ILE A 78 -12.47 -45.16 -43.10
N THR A 79 -13.59 -45.74 -42.65
CA THR A 79 -14.32 -45.23 -41.46
C THR A 79 -13.50 -45.41 -40.17
N ASN A 80 -12.82 -46.52 -40.02
CA ASN A 80 -11.99 -46.76 -38.82
C ASN A 80 -10.71 -45.89 -38.81
N ARG A 81 -10.18 -45.56 -39.96
CA ARG A 81 -9.01 -44.70 -40.09
C ARG A 81 -9.37 -43.23 -39.81
N SER A 82 -10.48 -42.79 -40.33
CA SER A 82 -11.03 -41.45 -40.09
C SER A 82 -11.38 -41.25 -38.60
N LEU A 83 -12.03 -42.22 -37.99
CA LEU A 83 -12.37 -42.16 -36.54
C LEU A 83 -11.12 -42.09 -35.65
N ARG A 84 -10.06 -42.85 -35.98
CA ARG A 84 -8.80 -42.78 -35.25
C ARG A 84 -8.08 -41.43 -35.41
N VAL A 85 -8.12 -40.85 -36.60
CA VAL A 85 -7.57 -39.52 -36.85
C VAL A 85 -8.32 -38.50 -36.04
N TRP A 86 -9.65 -38.52 -36.01
CA TRP A 86 -10.45 -37.60 -35.22
C TRP A 86 -10.25 -37.79 -33.72
N GLN A 87 -10.17 -39.03 -33.22
CA GLN A 87 -9.83 -39.31 -31.82
C GLN A 87 -8.47 -38.75 -31.45
N PHE A 88 -7.45 -38.90 -32.32
CA PHE A 88 -6.12 -38.34 -32.10
C PHE A 88 -6.17 -36.80 -32.07
N VAL A 89 -6.90 -36.15 -32.96
CA VAL A 89 -7.09 -34.71 -33.02
C VAL A 89 -7.76 -34.23 -31.73
N PHE A 90 -8.80 -34.89 -31.25
CA PHE A 90 -9.47 -34.55 -30.00
C PHE A 90 -8.57 -34.67 -28.77
N VAL A 91 -7.75 -35.73 -28.70
CA VAL A 91 -6.77 -35.91 -27.61
C VAL A 91 -5.73 -34.80 -27.65
N LEU A 92 -5.25 -34.45 -28.83
CA LEU A 92 -4.23 -33.40 -29.00
C LEU A 92 -4.81 -32.03 -28.63
N LEU A 93 -6.07 -31.76 -28.97
CA LEU A 93 -6.77 -30.55 -28.63
C LEU A 93 -7.03 -30.44 -27.11
N ALA A 94 -7.45 -31.55 -26.48
CA ALA A 94 -7.62 -31.62 -25.03
C ALA A 94 -6.30 -31.40 -24.28
N PHE A 95 -5.19 -31.99 -24.76
CA PHE A 95 -3.85 -31.76 -24.22
C PHE A 95 -3.39 -30.32 -24.40
N SER A 96 -3.69 -29.70 -25.55
CA SER A 96 -3.32 -28.31 -25.82
C SER A 96 -4.10 -27.36 -24.90
N VAL A 97 -5.40 -27.58 -24.71
CA VAL A 97 -6.24 -26.80 -23.79
C VAL A 97 -5.80 -26.96 -22.35
N TYR A 98 -5.49 -28.21 -21.95
CA TYR A 98 -4.97 -28.49 -20.61
C TYR A 98 -3.60 -27.85 -20.38
N GLY A 99 -2.67 -27.99 -21.33
CA GLY A 99 -1.35 -27.36 -21.26
C GLY A 99 -1.42 -25.84 -21.18
N LEU A 100 -2.33 -25.23 -21.95
CA LEU A 100 -2.58 -23.80 -21.90
C LEU A 100 -3.17 -23.37 -20.54
N HIS A 101 -4.07 -24.17 -19.99
CA HIS A 101 -4.67 -23.88 -18.68
C HIS A 101 -3.63 -23.99 -17.55
N VAL A 102 -2.80 -25.03 -17.56
CA VAL A 102 -1.68 -25.21 -16.61
C VAL A 102 -0.68 -24.06 -16.76
N TYR A 103 -0.32 -23.71 -17.99
CA TYR A 103 0.59 -22.59 -18.27
C TYR A 103 0.06 -21.30 -17.67
N TRP A 104 -1.19 -20.92 -17.95
CA TRP A 104 -1.78 -19.68 -17.42
C TRP A 104 -1.96 -19.71 -15.90
N THR A 105 -2.28 -20.86 -15.32
CA THR A 105 -2.45 -20.99 -13.86
C THR A 105 -1.10 -20.91 -13.13
N TYR A 106 -0.05 -21.47 -13.74
CA TYR A 106 1.27 -21.54 -13.13
C TYR A 106 2.07 -20.23 -13.28
N TYR A 107 1.90 -19.54 -14.40
CA TYR A 107 2.65 -18.32 -14.72
C TYR A 107 1.87 -17.03 -14.53
N ALA A 108 0.57 -17.10 -14.24
CA ALA A 108 -0.24 -15.89 -14.06
C ALA A 108 0.24 -14.99 -12.92
N ASP A 109 0.81 -15.57 -11.87
CA ASP A 109 1.33 -14.81 -10.71
C ASP A 109 2.71 -14.18 -11.00
N ASP A 110 3.60 -14.87 -11.70
CA ASP A 110 4.95 -14.36 -12.04
C ASP A 110 4.92 -13.28 -13.13
N TYR A 111 3.87 -13.27 -13.96
CA TYR A 111 3.69 -12.32 -15.04
C TYR A 111 2.56 -11.30 -14.80
N ASN A 112 2.16 -11.09 -13.54
CA ASN A 112 1.05 -10.16 -13.22
C ASN A 112 1.27 -8.77 -13.84
N ASP A 113 2.49 -8.25 -13.85
CA ASP A 113 2.84 -6.97 -14.49
C ASP A 113 2.71 -7.03 -16.02
N GLN A 114 3.09 -8.14 -16.64
CA GLN A 114 2.90 -8.34 -18.07
C GLN A 114 1.44 -8.63 -18.41
N PHE A 115 0.72 -9.33 -17.53
CA PHE A 115 -0.70 -9.59 -17.69
C PHE A 115 -1.53 -8.31 -17.60
N GLN A 116 -1.19 -7.39 -16.71
CA GLN A 116 -1.82 -6.07 -16.68
C GLN A 116 -1.55 -5.29 -17.96
N LYS A 117 -0.34 -5.34 -18.51
CA LYS A 117 0.00 -4.73 -19.81
C LYS A 117 -0.75 -5.35 -20.99
N LEU A 118 -0.91 -6.69 -20.97
CA LEU A 118 -1.68 -7.41 -21.99
C LEU A 118 -3.18 -7.20 -21.84
N SER A 119 -3.70 -7.13 -20.63
CA SER A 119 -5.09 -6.83 -20.33
C SER A 119 -5.49 -5.44 -20.85
N TYR A 120 -4.56 -4.48 -20.80
CA TYR A 120 -4.77 -3.15 -21.38
C TYR A 120 -4.91 -3.19 -22.91
N LYS A 121 -4.22 -4.13 -23.57
CA LYS A 121 -4.30 -4.35 -25.02
C LYS A 121 -5.49 -5.21 -25.44
N ASP A 122 -6.15 -5.89 -24.51
CA ASP A 122 -7.24 -6.80 -24.82
C ASP A 122 -8.50 -6.00 -25.26
N LEU A 123 -8.85 -6.15 -26.54
CA LEU A 123 -10.02 -5.52 -27.15
C LEU A 123 -11.34 -5.93 -26.49
N ARG A 124 -11.39 -7.08 -25.80
CA ARG A 124 -12.58 -7.53 -25.06
C ARG A 124 -12.84 -6.64 -23.84
N ASN A 125 -11.79 -6.13 -23.22
CA ASN A 125 -11.91 -5.14 -22.14
C ASN A 125 -12.39 -3.76 -22.67
N ARG A 126 -12.22 -3.49 -23.95
CA ARG A 126 -12.73 -2.26 -24.62
C ARG A 126 -14.22 -2.32 -24.94
N ARG A 127 -14.83 -3.51 -24.93
CA ARG A 127 -16.26 -3.73 -25.22
C ARG A 127 -17.13 -3.74 -23.96
N THR A 128 -16.70 -3.16 -22.86
CA THR A 128 -17.66 -2.83 -21.81
C THR A 128 -18.64 -1.84 -22.40
N ASN A 129 -19.85 -2.34 -22.62
CA ASN A 129 -20.92 -1.62 -23.28
C ASN A 129 -21.03 -0.21 -22.72
N ALA A 130 -20.82 0.78 -23.58
CA ALA A 130 -21.08 2.19 -23.31
C ALA A 130 -22.56 2.49 -23.01
N SER A 131 -23.40 1.45 -22.89
CA SER A 131 -24.85 1.57 -22.69
C SER A 131 -25.30 1.80 -21.26
N THR A 132 -24.39 1.72 -20.27
CA THR A 132 -24.76 1.97 -18.88
C THR A 132 -23.84 3.00 -18.26
N LEU A 133 -24.34 4.22 -18.17
CA LEU A 133 -23.69 5.31 -17.44
C LEU A 133 -23.57 4.89 -15.98
N ARG A 134 -22.36 5.00 -15.43
CA ARG A 134 -22.12 4.76 -14.00
C ARG A 134 -22.71 5.90 -13.18
N GLY A 135 -23.07 5.64 -11.93
CA GLY A 135 -23.48 6.70 -11.02
C GLY A 135 -22.40 7.76 -10.81
N TRP A 136 -22.75 8.85 -10.19
CA TRP A 136 -21.80 9.88 -9.79
C TRP A 136 -20.99 9.41 -8.59
N MET A 137 -19.75 9.85 -8.50
CA MET A 137 -18.96 9.68 -7.29
C MET A 137 -19.01 11.00 -6.51
N LEU A 138 -19.59 10.96 -5.34
CA LEU A 138 -19.77 12.11 -4.46
C LEU A 138 -18.71 12.08 -3.35
N ASP A 139 -18.32 13.26 -2.89
CA ASP A 139 -17.48 13.37 -1.72
C ASP A 139 -18.26 12.99 -0.43
N ARG A 140 -17.61 13.06 0.72
CA ARG A 140 -18.20 12.71 2.02
C ARG A 140 -19.48 13.49 2.37
N THR A 141 -19.66 14.67 1.79
CA THR A 141 -20.85 15.51 2.04
C THR A 141 -22.08 15.02 1.30
N GLY A 142 -21.91 14.21 0.26
CA GLY A 142 -22.98 13.72 -0.61
C GLY A 142 -23.63 14.80 -1.49
N LYS A 143 -23.06 16.00 -1.54
CA LYS A 143 -23.59 17.09 -2.35
C LYS A 143 -23.17 16.94 -3.80
N LEU A 144 -24.10 17.15 -4.76
CA LEU A 144 -23.80 17.10 -6.19
C LEU A 144 -22.74 18.13 -6.62
N SER A 145 -22.71 19.31 -5.97
CA SER A 145 -21.67 20.32 -6.19
C SER A 145 -20.27 19.84 -5.89
N ASN A 146 -20.16 18.85 -5.00
CA ASN A 146 -18.90 18.28 -4.55
C ASN A 146 -18.60 16.94 -5.22
N SER A 147 -19.15 16.70 -6.40
CA SER A 147 -18.87 15.47 -7.16
C SER A 147 -17.39 15.37 -7.52
N LEU A 148 -16.87 14.16 -7.40
CA LEU A 148 -15.48 13.78 -7.74
C LEU A 148 -15.39 13.14 -9.12
N ALA A 149 -16.50 12.51 -9.58
CA ALA A 149 -16.65 12.00 -10.92
C ALA A 149 -18.12 12.07 -11.36
N TYR A 150 -18.37 12.62 -12.54
CA TYR A 150 -19.72 12.77 -13.10
C TYR A 150 -19.68 12.83 -14.63
N TYR A 151 -20.85 12.80 -15.29
CA TYR A 151 -20.92 12.92 -16.73
C TYR A 151 -21.22 14.34 -17.19
N LYS A 152 -20.53 14.77 -18.22
CA LYS A 152 -20.83 16.01 -18.97
C LYS A 152 -21.25 15.67 -20.38
N ILE A 153 -22.20 16.44 -20.90
CA ILE A 153 -22.52 16.42 -22.32
C ILE A 153 -21.62 17.45 -23.01
N GLY A 154 -20.75 16.97 -23.91
CA GLY A 154 -19.87 17.82 -24.69
C GLY A 154 -20.67 18.66 -25.72
N LYS A 155 -20.03 19.67 -26.29
CA LYS A 155 -20.63 20.51 -27.34
C LYS A 155 -21.01 19.72 -28.61
N ASP A 156 -20.38 18.57 -28.80
CA ASP A 156 -20.63 17.60 -29.89
C ASP A 156 -21.73 16.58 -29.56
N GLY A 157 -22.42 16.75 -28.43
CA GLY A 157 -23.44 15.83 -27.93
C GLY A 157 -22.92 14.55 -27.33
N LYS A 158 -21.59 14.34 -27.26
CA LYS A 158 -21.02 13.17 -26.62
C LYS A 158 -21.07 13.31 -25.12
N ILE A 159 -21.24 12.16 -24.45
CA ILE A 159 -21.25 12.07 -23.00
C ILE A 159 -19.88 11.63 -22.55
N ASP A 160 -19.17 12.52 -21.84
CA ASP A 160 -17.83 12.28 -21.34
C ASP A 160 -17.81 12.20 -19.81
N ARG A 161 -17.04 11.26 -19.26
CA ARG A 161 -16.77 11.19 -17.82
C ARG A 161 -15.83 12.32 -17.42
N SER A 162 -16.22 13.12 -16.45
CA SER A 162 -15.48 14.30 -15.98
C SER A 162 -15.01 14.11 -14.54
N PHE A 163 -13.77 14.47 -14.30
CA PHE A 163 -13.13 14.41 -12.99
C PHE A 163 -12.66 15.82 -12.59
N PRO A 164 -13.34 16.50 -11.66
CA PRO A 164 -12.93 17.85 -11.24
C PRO A 164 -11.53 17.92 -10.64
N LEU A 165 -11.09 16.83 -9.99
CA LEU A 165 -9.78 16.68 -9.37
C LEU A 165 -8.99 15.58 -10.09
N GLU A 166 -8.73 15.76 -11.40
CA GLU A 166 -8.09 14.73 -12.23
C GLU A 166 -6.72 14.29 -11.69
N LYS A 167 -5.87 15.26 -11.38
CA LYS A 167 -4.49 15.04 -10.94
C LYS A 167 -4.41 14.77 -9.45
N GLU A 168 -5.21 15.47 -8.68
CA GLU A 168 -5.22 15.42 -7.23
C GLU A 168 -5.71 14.07 -6.69
N MET A 169 -6.54 13.36 -7.46
CA MET A 169 -7.12 12.08 -7.09
C MET A 169 -6.69 10.91 -7.97
N ALA A 170 -5.77 11.10 -8.92
CA ALA A 170 -5.43 10.11 -9.92
C ALA A 170 -5.10 8.72 -9.34
N HIS A 171 -4.27 8.68 -8.29
CA HIS A 171 -3.84 7.42 -7.67
C HIS A 171 -4.96 6.69 -6.91
N LEU A 172 -5.99 7.41 -6.48
CA LEU A 172 -7.13 6.82 -5.78
C LEU A 172 -8.25 6.44 -6.75
N LEU A 173 -8.60 7.35 -7.65
CA LEU A 173 -9.66 7.11 -8.63
C LEU A 173 -9.28 6.04 -9.63
N GLY A 174 -8.05 6.12 -10.16
CA GLY A 174 -7.66 5.31 -11.30
C GLY A 174 -8.55 5.62 -12.52
N THR A 175 -8.42 4.79 -13.54
CA THR A 175 -9.21 4.91 -14.77
C THR A 175 -10.00 3.64 -15.02
N GLU A 176 -11.04 3.73 -15.81
CA GLU A 176 -11.84 2.56 -16.19
C GLU A 176 -11.00 1.48 -16.88
N ARG A 177 -10.03 1.88 -17.69
CA ARG A 177 -9.29 0.99 -18.60
C ARG A 177 -7.80 0.89 -18.33
N GLY A 178 -7.20 1.92 -17.73
CA GLY A 178 -5.77 2.04 -17.55
C GLY A 178 -5.30 1.65 -16.14
N THR A 179 -5.31 2.61 -15.23
CA THR A 179 -4.77 2.44 -13.88
C THR A 179 -5.80 1.84 -12.91
N PRO A 180 -5.39 1.01 -11.96
CA PRO A 180 -6.29 0.49 -10.93
C PRO A 180 -6.79 1.61 -10.03
N GLY A 181 -8.01 1.50 -9.53
CA GLY A 181 -8.60 2.47 -8.62
C GLY A 181 -10.10 2.32 -8.44
N LEU A 182 -10.70 3.29 -7.77
CA LEU A 182 -12.12 3.28 -7.40
C LEU A 182 -13.05 3.34 -8.62
N GLU A 183 -12.69 4.08 -9.66
CA GLU A 183 -13.51 4.26 -10.86
C GLU A 183 -13.81 2.93 -11.57
N ARG A 184 -12.90 1.99 -11.50
CA ARG A 184 -13.05 0.66 -12.06
C ARG A 184 -13.77 -0.32 -11.13
N THR A 185 -13.63 -0.16 -9.82
CA THR A 185 -14.02 -1.17 -8.85
C THR A 185 -15.35 -0.91 -8.17
N LEU A 186 -15.67 0.37 -7.88
CA LEU A 186 -16.94 0.74 -7.24
C LEU A 186 -18.17 0.41 -8.10
N TYR A 187 -18.04 0.50 -9.42
CA TYR A 187 -19.16 0.31 -10.36
C TYR A 187 -19.17 -1.06 -11.03
N LYS A 188 -18.15 -1.89 -10.78
CA LYS A 188 -18.15 -3.24 -11.35
C LYS A 188 -19.06 -4.11 -10.49
N LYS A 189 -20.24 -4.46 -11.00
CA LYS A 189 -21.04 -5.54 -10.40
C LYS A 189 -20.18 -6.78 -10.30
N GLU A 190 -20.26 -7.47 -9.20
CA GLU A 190 -19.88 -8.89 -9.15
C GLU A 190 -20.66 -9.56 -10.27
N ALA A 191 -19.98 -10.37 -11.06
CA ALA A 191 -20.69 -11.19 -12.02
C ALA A 191 -21.69 -12.00 -11.21
N ASP A 192 -22.99 -11.80 -11.44
CA ASP A 192 -24.00 -12.66 -10.89
C ASP A 192 -23.56 -14.10 -11.15
N PRO A 193 -23.73 -15.02 -10.18
CA PRO A 193 -23.39 -16.42 -10.41
C PRO A 193 -24.04 -16.82 -11.73
N MET A 194 -23.25 -17.47 -12.60
CA MET A 194 -23.70 -17.84 -13.92
C MET A 194 -25.01 -18.64 -13.76
N PRO A 195 -26.15 -18.15 -14.28
CA PRO A 195 -27.42 -18.84 -14.08
C PRO A 195 -27.33 -20.26 -14.65
N GLU A 196 -28.01 -21.19 -14.04
CA GLU A 196 -28.03 -22.56 -14.54
C GLU A 196 -28.57 -22.59 -15.97
N ALA A 197 -28.07 -23.52 -16.80
CA ALA A 197 -28.37 -23.58 -18.24
C ALA A 197 -29.88 -23.54 -18.54
N TRP A 198 -30.72 -24.12 -17.68
CA TRP A 198 -32.16 -24.11 -17.83
C TRP A 198 -32.79 -22.75 -17.44
N GLU A 199 -32.21 -21.98 -16.52
CA GLU A 199 -32.65 -20.63 -16.16
C GLU A 199 -32.36 -19.65 -17.29
N ILE A 200 -31.24 -19.83 -18.02
CA ILE A 200 -30.91 -19.06 -19.22
C ILE A 200 -32.00 -19.25 -20.27
N LEU A 201 -32.49 -20.48 -20.43
CA LEU A 201 -33.48 -20.82 -21.45
C LEU A 201 -34.91 -20.37 -21.11
N THR A 202 -35.24 -20.25 -19.82
CA THR A 202 -36.64 -20.04 -19.40
C THR A 202 -36.93 -18.69 -18.74
N LYS A 203 -35.97 -18.08 -18.05
CA LYS A 203 -36.25 -16.93 -17.17
C LYS A 203 -35.17 -15.82 -17.18
N TYR A 204 -34.07 -15.97 -17.89
CA TYR A 204 -32.98 -15.02 -17.79
C TYR A 204 -33.40 -13.66 -18.32
N LYS A 205 -33.69 -12.73 -17.41
CA LYS A 205 -33.66 -11.30 -17.69
C LYS A 205 -32.29 -10.79 -17.33
N LYS A 206 -31.54 -10.24 -18.31
CA LYS A 206 -30.29 -9.56 -18.02
C LYS A 206 -30.55 -8.51 -16.93
N PRO A 207 -29.90 -8.59 -15.76
CA PRO A 207 -30.13 -7.62 -14.71
C PRO A 207 -29.75 -6.23 -15.25
N GLU A 208 -30.65 -5.27 -15.10
CA GLU A 208 -30.33 -3.88 -15.41
C GLU A 208 -29.28 -3.40 -14.42
N PRO A 209 -28.18 -2.79 -14.88
CA PRO A 209 -27.16 -2.25 -13.98
C PRO A 209 -27.79 -1.14 -13.15
N GLU A 210 -27.72 -1.27 -11.84
CA GLU A 210 -28.09 -0.21 -10.92
C GLU A 210 -27.07 0.93 -11.02
N ASN A 211 -27.50 2.05 -11.60
CA ASN A 211 -26.71 3.29 -11.70
C ASN A 211 -26.81 4.06 -10.37
N LYS A 212 -26.34 3.48 -9.27
CA LYS A 212 -26.32 4.17 -7.97
C LYS A 212 -25.14 5.12 -7.89
N ASP A 213 -25.40 6.31 -7.38
CA ASP A 213 -24.35 7.23 -6.96
C ASP A 213 -23.61 6.62 -5.75
N VAL A 214 -22.28 6.82 -5.72
CA VAL A 214 -21.43 6.30 -4.66
C VAL A 214 -20.85 7.47 -3.88
N ARG A 215 -20.96 7.41 -2.56
CA ARG A 215 -20.39 8.39 -1.66
C ARG A 215 -19.10 7.86 -1.05
N VAL A 216 -18.00 8.60 -1.22
CA VAL A 216 -16.70 8.27 -0.62
C VAL A 216 -16.42 9.15 0.60
N THR A 217 -15.43 8.76 1.41
CA THR A 217 -15.07 9.49 2.64
C THR A 217 -14.18 10.70 2.39
N ILE A 218 -13.63 10.82 1.19
CA ILE A 218 -12.79 11.96 0.79
C ILE A 218 -13.59 13.27 0.90
N ASP A 219 -13.00 14.26 1.53
CA ASP A 219 -13.48 15.65 1.50
C ASP A 219 -12.84 16.35 0.30
N LYS A 220 -13.67 16.78 -0.65
CA LYS A 220 -13.18 17.35 -1.93
C LYS A 220 -12.32 18.59 -1.72
N GLU A 221 -12.76 19.51 -0.86
CA GLU A 221 -12.02 20.75 -0.63
C GLU A 221 -10.71 20.52 0.13
N LEU A 222 -10.71 19.57 1.08
CA LEU A 222 -9.50 19.19 1.77
C LEU A 222 -8.52 18.50 0.83
N GLN A 223 -8.99 17.60 -0.04
CA GLN A 223 -8.16 16.89 -1.02
C GLN A 223 -7.47 17.85 -1.99
N GLU A 224 -8.24 18.79 -2.54
CA GLU A 224 -7.73 19.84 -3.43
C GLU A 224 -6.68 20.70 -2.73
N TYR A 225 -6.96 21.12 -1.49
CA TYR A 225 -6.04 21.92 -0.70
C TYR A 225 -4.75 21.15 -0.36
N VAL A 226 -4.87 19.90 0.07
CA VAL A 226 -3.72 19.03 0.39
C VAL A 226 -2.80 18.89 -0.81
N ALA A 227 -3.37 18.62 -1.99
CA ALA A 227 -2.60 18.47 -3.21
C ALA A 227 -1.87 19.78 -3.57
N LYS A 228 -2.60 20.89 -3.61
CA LYS A 228 -2.03 22.22 -3.88
C LYS A 228 -0.93 22.57 -2.88
N ARG A 229 -1.19 22.37 -1.58
CA ARG A 229 -0.24 22.76 -0.54
C ARG A 229 1.04 21.92 -0.56
N LEU A 230 0.91 20.62 -0.84
CA LEU A 230 2.08 19.76 -1.02
C LEU A 230 2.89 20.18 -2.27
N ASP A 231 2.23 20.40 -3.40
CA ASP A 231 2.88 20.83 -4.65
C ASP A 231 3.63 22.17 -4.50
N GLU A 232 3.08 23.12 -3.72
CA GLU A 232 3.73 24.39 -3.39
C GLU A 232 4.99 24.21 -2.53
N GLU A 233 4.99 23.23 -1.60
CA GLU A 233 6.16 22.95 -0.76
C GLU A 233 7.25 22.20 -1.52
N LEU A 234 6.85 21.37 -2.48
CA LEU A 234 7.76 20.58 -3.29
C LEU A 234 8.48 21.48 -4.30
N LYS A 235 9.77 21.69 -4.07
CA LYS A 235 10.65 22.34 -5.07
C LYS A 235 10.84 21.39 -6.25
N LYS A 236 11.38 21.92 -7.36
CA LYS A 236 11.75 21.11 -8.52
C LYS A 236 12.55 19.88 -8.08
N ASP A 237 12.18 18.72 -8.59
CA ASP A 237 12.78 17.41 -8.32
C ASP A 237 12.50 16.80 -6.93
N ARG A 238 11.65 17.40 -6.11
CA ARG A 238 11.17 16.80 -4.87
C ARG A 238 9.84 16.09 -5.07
N LYS A 239 9.63 15.07 -4.26
CA LYS A 239 8.42 14.22 -4.27
C LYS A 239 7.87 14.11 -2.87
N GLY A 240 6.64 13.66 -2.75
CA GLY A 240 6.07 13.53 -1.42
C GLY A 240 4.68 12.94 -1.39
N ALA A 241 4.15 12.79 -0.19
CA ALA A 241 2.79 12.32 0.02
C ALA A 241 2.19 12.86 1.32
N VAL A 242 0.87 12.99 1.32
CA VAL A 242 0.08 13.35 2.49
C VAL A 242 -1.08 12.36 2.64
N VAL A 243 -1.34 11.92 3.86
CA VAL A 243 -2.49 11.10 4.23
C VAL A 243 -3.18 11.73 5.43
N VAL A 244 -4.50 11.91 5.37
CA VAL A 244 -5.33 12.44 6.45
C VAL A 244 -6.46 11.46 6.74
N LEU A 245 -6.54 11.00 7.97
CA LEU A 245 -7.53 10.02 8.47
C LEU A 245 -8.36 10.62 9.61
N ASN A 246 -9.61 10.18 9.73
CA ASN A 246 -10.35 10.36 10.99
C ASN A 246 -10.06 9.16 11.90
N PRO A 247 -9.40 9.34 13.06
CA PRO A 247 -8.98 8.23 13.92
C PRO A 247 -10.16 7.58 14.66
N GLN A 248 -11.33 8.23 14.77
CA GLN A 248 -12.49 7.68 15.45
C GLN A 248 -13.31 6.75 14.55
N THR A 249 -13.32 7.02 13.24
CA THR A 249 -14.18 6.32 12.27
C THR A 249 -13.41 5.46 11.27
N GLY A 250 -12.11 5.72 11.08
CA GLY A 250 -11.28 5.13 10.02
C GLY A 250 -11.49 5.78 8.64
N GLU A 251 -12.27 6.85 8.53
CA GLU A 251 -12.47 7.55 7.26
C GLU A 251 -11.18 8.14 6.73
N VAL A 252 -10.86 7.88 5.46
CA VAL A 252 -9.80 8.58 4.74
C VAL A 252 -10.38 9.89 4.22
N LEU A 253 -9.92 11.02 4.77
CA LEU A 253 -10.43 12.36 4.44
C LEU A 253 -9.69 12.97 3.26
N ALA A 254 -8.38 12.73 3.15
CA ALA A 254 -7.56 13.11 2.01
C ALA A 254 -6.36 12.18 1.88
N ILE A 255 -5.94 11.90 0.64
CA ILE A 255 -4.76 11.11 0.32
C ILE A 255 -4.17 11.59 -1.00
N TYR A 256 -2.93 12.06 -0.99
CA TYR A 256 -2.29 12.59 -2.18
C TYR A 256 -0.83 12.14 -2.30
N SER A 257 -0.40 11.94 -3.54
CA SER A 257 0.98 11.58 -3.90
C SER A 257 1.47 12.47 -5.03
N ASN A 258 2.66 13.05 -4.88
CA ASN A 258 3.34 13.81 -5.92
C ASN A 258 4.68 13.10 -6.27
N PRO A 259 5.05 12.99 -7.57
CA PRO A 259 4.29 13.39 -8.75
C PRO A 259 3.02 12.57 -8.96
N SER A 260 2.04 13.20 -9.57
CA SER A 260 0.79 12.60 -10.02
C SER A 260 0.66 12.72 -11.54
N TYR A 261 -0.46 12.28 -12.09
CA TYR A 261 -0.74 12.25 -13.53
C TYR A 261 -2.18 12.65 -13.83
N ASN A 262 -2.45 13.06 -15.07
CA ASN A 262 -3.81 13.30 -15.49
C ASN A 262 -4.50 11.98 -15.84
N LEU A 263 -5.71 11.78 -15.34
CA LEU A 263 -6.48 10.56 -15.59
C LEU A 263 -6.71 10.31 -17.08
N LYS A 264 -7.00 11.37 -17.85
CA LYS A 264 -7.20 11.28 -19.30
C LYS A 264 -5.97 10.76 -20.06
N ASP A 265 -4.78 11.16 -19.64
CA ASP A 265 -3.55 10.65 -20.25
C ASP A 265 -3.40 9.14 -20.01
N ALA A 266 -3.78 8.67 -18.81
CA ALA A 266 -3.71 7.25 -18.46
C ALA A 266 -4.82 6.40 -19.11
N GLU A 267 -5.88 6.98 -19.67
CA GLU A 267 -6.93 6.26 -20.40
C GLU A 267 -6.49 5.79 -21.79
N SER A 268 -5.54 6.50 -22.42
CA SER A 268 -4.97 6.10 -23.71
C SER A 268 -3.77 5.18 -23.52
N LEU A 269 -3.57 4.23 -24.45
CA LEU A 269 -2.42 3.33 -24.39
C LEU A 269 -1.10 4.11 -24.47
N ASP A 270 -1.01 5.07 -25.39
CA ASP A 270 0.21 5.86 -25.60
C ASP A 270 0.52 6.75 -24.38
N GLY A 271 -0.51 7.37 -23.79
CA GLY A 271 -0.35 8.15 -22.56
C GLY A 271 0.09 7.29 -21.38
N TYR A 272 -0.54 6.12 -21.18
CA TYR A 272 -0.14 5.17 -20.15
C TYR A 272 1.32 4.72 -20.32
N LEU A 273 1.74 4.35 -21.54
CA LEU A 273 3.11 3.92 -21.81
C LEU A 273 4.13 5.04 -21.57
N LYS A 274 3.79 6.30 -21.87
CA LYS A 274 4.64 7.46 -21.54
C LYS A 274 4.79 7.65 -20.04
N LEU A 275 3.69 7.53 -19.29
CA LEU A 275 3.71 7.61 -17.82
C LEU A 275 4.53 6.46 -17.22
N GLU A 276 4.40 5.24 -17.74
CA GLU A 276 5.16 4.06 -17.31
C GLU A 276 6.65 4.17 -17.65
N ALA A 277 6.99 4.75 -18.78
CA ALA A 277 8.37 4.97 -19.22
C ALA A 277 9.12 6.01 -18.35
N ASN A 278 8.41 6.90 -17.66
CA ASN A 278 9.02 7.88 -16.77
C ASN A 278 9.52 7.23 -15.47
N LYS A 279 10.70 6.58 -15.55
CA LYS A 279 11.33 5.90 -14.42
C LYS A 279 11.90 6.85 -13.37
N ALA A 280 12.20 8.10 -13.75
CA ALA A 280 12.73 9.12 -12.84
C ALA A 280 11.67 9.57 -11.83
N ASP A 281 10.49 9.93 -12.32
CA ASP A 281 9.43 10.47 -11.47
C ASP A 281 8.46 9.41 -10.97
N LYS A 282 8.30 8.32 -11.72
CA LYS A 282 7.34 7.23 -11.43
C LYS A 282 5.94 7.78 -11.11
N PRO A 283 5.30 8.55 -12.03
CA PRO A 283 4.04 9.23 -11.74
C PRO A 283 2.88 8.28 -11.45
N LEU A 284 2.93 7.04 -11.94
CA LEU A 284 1.92 6.00 -11.66
C LEU A 284 2.02 5.41 -10.26
N LEU A 285 3.12 5.68 -9.53
CA LEU A 285 3.33 5.14 -8.19
C LEU A 285 2.58 5.96 -7.15
N SER A 286 1.62 5.36 -6.48
CA SER A 286 0.98 5.94 -5.30
C SER A 286 1.96 5.95 -4.13
N ARG A 287 2.67 7.05 -3.91
CA ARG A 287 3.63 7.18 -2.81
C ARG A 287 2.97 7.06 -1.45
N ALA A 288 1.77 7.59 -1.32
CA ALA A 288 1.02 7.50 -0.07
C ALA A 288 0.75 6.05 0.36
N LEU A 289 0.48 5.16 -0.61
CA LEU A 289 0.09 3.78 -0.34
C LEU A 289 1.20 2.75 -0.61
N ARG A 290 2.10 3.00 -1.59
CA ARG A 290 2.93 1.93 -2.17
C ARG A 290 4.43 2.21 -2.19
N GLU A 291 4.88 3.42 -1.90
CA GLU A 291 6.31 3.70 -1.75
C GLU A 291 6.75 3.43 -0.32
N TYR A 292 7.90 2.80 -0.20
CA TYR A 292 8.52 2.52 1.09
C TYR A 292 9.52 3.60 1.46
N TYR A 293 9.47 3.98 2.71
CA TYR A 293 10.36 4.97 3.31
C TYR A 293 10.92 4.47 4.64
N ILE A 294 12.11 4.91 4.95
CA ILE A 294 12.62 4.84 6.31
C ILE A 294 11.87 5.89 7.14
N PRO A 295 11.17 5.52 8.22
CA PRO A 295 10.31 6.45 8.95
C PRO A 295 11.08 7.47 9.79
N GLY A 296 12.36 7.23 10.06
CA GLY A 296 13.16 8.05 10.96
C GLY A 296 12.52 8.19 12.34
N SER A 297 12.77 9.31 12.99
CA SER A 297 12.28 9.57 14.35
C SER A 297 10.75 9.54 14.51
N THR A 298 9.95 9.54 13.43
CA THR A 298 8.51 9.35 13.55
C THR A 298 8.15 7.94 14.05
N PHE A 299 9.04 6.96 13.80
CA PHE A 299 8.89 5.59 14.31
C PHE A 299 8.98 5.49 15.84
N LYS A 300 9.57 6.48 16.50
CA LYS A 300 9.59 6.56 17.96
C LYS A 300 8.18 6.55 18.58
N THR A 301 7.17 6.99 17.81
CA THR A 301 5.76 6.84 18.19
C THR A 301 5.35 5.36 18.27
N PHE A 302 5.80 4.53 17.32
CA PHE A 302 5.58 3.09 17.38
C PHE A 302 6.31 2.47 18.60
N THR A 303 7.57 2.83 18.81
CA THR A 303 8.37 2.32 19.93
C THR A 303 7.75 2.72 21.28
N MET A 304 7.22 3.94 21.39
CA MET A 304 6.46 4.41 22.56
C MET A 304 5.18 3.58 22.76
N ILE A 305 4.40 3.33 21.72
CA ILE A 305 3.21 2.45 21.79
C ILE A 305 3.62 1.05 22.31
N ALA A 306 4.71 0.49 21.79
CA ALA A 306 5.21 -0.81 22.22
C ALA A 306 5.68 -0.79 23.68
N ALA A 307 6.31 0.29 24.14
CA ALA A 307 6.73 0.47 25.53
C ALA A 307 5.54 0.51 26.49
N TYR A 308 4.52 1.30 26.20
CA TYR A 308 3.28 1.35 27.00
C TYR A 308 2.57 0.00 27.07
N ARG A 309 2.58 -0.75 25.98
CA ARG A 309 2.02 -2.11 25.95
C ARG A 309 2.85 -3.12 26.77
N ALA A 310 4.15 -2.89 26.88
CA ALA A 310 5.08 -3.72 27.62
C ALA A 310 5.21 -3.32 29.11
N GLY A 311 4.55 -2.23 29.56
CA GLY A 311 4.72 -1.68 30.92
C GLY A 311 6.13 -1.10 31.13
N LYS A 312 6.69 -0.47 30.08
CA LYS A 312 8.04 0.12 30.06
C LYS A 312 8.03 1.64 29.88
N GLU A 313 6.88 2.27 30.06
CA GLU A 313 6.68 3.72 29.94
C GLU A 313 7.48 4.54 30.96
N ASP A 314 7.79 3.94 32.12
CA ASP A 314 8.54 4.58 33.22
C ASP A 314 10.05 4.32 33.16
N SER A 315 10.55 3.67 32.10
CA SER A 315 11.98 3.38 31.93
C SER A 315 12.81 4.66 31.96
N ILE A 316 13.95 4.58 32.65
CA ILE A 316 14.90 5.69 32.84
C ILE A 316 16.22 5.32 32.20
N PHE A 317 16.76 6.20 31.38
CA PHE A 317 18.07 5.99 30.73
C PHE A 317 18.93 7.24 30.78
N ALA A 318 20.26 7.03 30.68
CA ALA A 318 21.19 8.12 30.51
C ALA A 318 21.24 8.62 29.07
N ASP A 319 21.38 9.92 28.91
CA ASP A 319 21.59 10.64 27.66
C ASP A 319 22.88 11.45 27.77
N LYS A 320 23.97 11.02 27.09
CA LYS A 320 25.32 11.56 27.22
C LYS A 320 25.91 12.01 25.88
N PRO A 321 26.78 13.03 25.87
CA PRO A 321 27.47 13.43 24.65
C PRO A 321 28.54 12.40 24.25
N ALA A 322 28.99 12.45 23.00
CA ALA A 322 30.13 11.67 22.55
C ALA A 322 31.39 12.03 23.35
N PRO A 323 32.26 11.07 23.69
CA PRO A 323 32.19 9.65 23.30
C PRO A 323 31.35 8.75 24.20
N GLU A 324 30.71 9.27 25.26
CA GLU A 324 29.97 8.52 26.26
C GLU A 324 28.54 8.17 25.88
N CYS A 325 28.17 8.32 24.60
CA CYS A 325 26.87 7.93 24.10
C CYS A 325 26.55 6.46 24.38
N TYR A 326 25.27 6.13 24.27
CA TYR A 326 24.80 4.76 24.48
C TYR A 326 25.55 3.74 23.62
N THR A 327 26.19 2.78 24.28
CA THR A 327 26.91 1.69 23.64
C THR A 327 26.22 0.37 23.99
N PRO A 328 25.46 -0.25 23.07
CA PRO A 328 24.62 -1.42 23.36
C PRO A 328 25.35 -2.65 23.89
N PHE A 329 26.62 -2.82 23.53
CA PHE A 329 27.54 -3.85 24.05
C PHE A 329 28.98 -3.44 23.81
N LYS A 330 29.90 -4.04 24.57
CA LYS A 330 31.35 -3.75 24.50
C LYS A 330 31.88 -3.98 23.08
N GLY A 331 32.43 -2.94 22.46
CA GLY A 331 32.95 -2.97 21.07
C GLY A 331 31.92 -2.62 19.99
N SER A 332 30.67 -2.36 20.35
CA SER A 332 29.71 -1.80 19.36
C SER A 332 30.01 -0.33 19.09
N ARG A 333 29.48 0.17 17.98
CA ARG A 333 29.47 1.61 17.73
C ARG A 333 28.55 2.30 18.76
N PRO A 334 28.91 3.50 19.24
CA PRO A 334 28.00 4.29 20.08
C PRO A 334 26.83 4.81 19.25
N ILE A 335 25.68 4.93 19.89
CA ILE A 335 24.47 5.55 19.34
C ILE A 335 24.31 6.89 20.04
N CYS A 336 24.53 7.97 19.32
CA CYS A 336 24.42 9.35 19.81
C CYS A 336 23.19 10.04 19.25
N ASP A 337 22.83 11.19 19.81
CA ASP A 337 21.86 12.09 19.22
C ASP A 337 22.48 12.85 18.02
N ALA A 338 21.72 13.68 17.36
CA ALA A 338 22.16 14.32 16.13
C ALA A 338 23.47 15.10 16.32
N GLY A 339 24.43 14.88 15.41
CA GLY A 339 25.74 15.56 15.47
C GLY A 339 26.67 15.09 16.59
N GLY A 340 26.38 13.95 17.25
CA GLY A 340 27.19 13.43 18.34
C GLY A 340 26.96 14.15 19.67
N SER A 341 25.92 14.97 19.77
CA SER A 341 25.48 15.65 20.98
C SER A 341 24.67 14.73 21.90
N CYS A 342 24.27 15.24 23.04
CA CYS A 342 23.16 14.76 23.84
C CYS A 342 22.05 15.80 23.81
N ASP A 343 20.81 15.37 23.53
CA ASP A 343 19.68 16.30 23.45
C ASP A 343 19.17 16.69 24.85
N LEU A 344 19.34 15.82 25.84
CA LEU A 344 18.94 16.04 27.24
C LEU A 344 20.12 16.24 28.16
N CYS A 345 21.24 15.57 27.94
CA CYS A 345 22.46 15.61 28.74
C CYS A 345 22.20 15.32 30.24
N LYS A 346 21.50 14.23 30.53
CA LYS A 346 21.21 13.82 31.91
C LYS A 346 21.18 12.31 32.09
N GLU A 347 21.29 11.86 33.36
CA GLU A 347 21.35 10.44 33.72
C GLU A 347 19.95 9.79 33.85
N ASP A 348 18.91 10.58 34.04
CA ASP A 348 17.57 10.14 34.41
C ASP A 348 16.51 10.58 33.40
N ALA A 349 16.87 10.53 32.12
CA ALA A 349 15.97 10.85 31.03
C ALA A 349 14.74 9.92 31.01
N ARG A 350 13.56 10.49 30.80
CA ARG A 350 12.27 9.79 30.72
C ARG A 350 11.64 9.94 29.35
N ILE A 351 10.70 9.08 29.03
CA ILE A 351 10.05 8.98 27.71
C ILE A 351 9.46 10.31 27.22
N ARG A 352 8.83 11.10 28.11
CA ARG A 352 8.18 12.38 27.77
C ARG A 352 9.18 13.38 27.19
N GLU A 353 10.24 13.66 27.93
CA GLU A 353 11.26 14.62 27.53
C GLU A 353 12.11 14.10 26.36
N ALA A 354 12.43 12.80 26.36
CA ALA A 354 13.17 12.17 25.28
C ALA A 354 12.37 12.19 23.94
N PHE A 355 11.05 12.06 24.01
CA PHE A 355 10.19 12.17 22.84
C PHE A 355 10.10 13.62 22.32
N GLN A 356 10.01 14.58 23.24
CA GLN A 356 9.96 16.01 22.95
C GLN A 356 11.16 16.48 22.11
N VAL A 357 12.38 16.15 22.58
CA VAL A 357 13.63 16.51 21.89
C VAL A 357 14.05 15.51 20.82
N SER A 358 13.38 14.35 20.78
CA SER A 358 13.67 13.28 19.81
C SER A 358 14.98 12.51 20.06
N SER A 359 15.38 12.28 21.35
CA SER A 359 16.61 11.58 21.68
C SER A 359 16.70 10.19 21.02
N ASN A 360 17.78 9.97 20.28
CA ASN A 360 18.10 8.68 19.68
C ASN A 360 18.56 7.68 20.72
N GLN A 361 19.38 8.16 21.67
CA GLN A 361 19.95 7.34 22.72
C GLN A 361 18.86 6.72 23.58
N TYR A 362 17.89 7.54 24.01
CA TYR A 362 16.77 7.04 24.81
C TYR A 362 15.97 5.96 24.07
N PHE A 363 15.55 6.25 22.83
CA PHE A 363 14.69 5.34 22.07
C PHE A 363 15.41 4.08 21.59
N SER A 364 16.73 4.13 21.43
CA SER A 364 17.53 2.92 21.18
C SER A 364 17.59 2.01 22.41
N GLN A 365 17.75 2.59 23.61
CA GLN A 365 17.72 1.86 24.87
C GLN A 365 16.32 1.29 25.13
N LEU A 366 15.29 2.10 24.95
CA LEU A 366 13.90 1.69 25.12
C LEU A 366 13.52 0.54 24.17
N GLY A 367 13.91 0.62 22.88
CA GLY A 367 13.69 -0.46 21.93
C GLY A 367 14.31 -1.78 22.35
N ASN A 368 15.54 -1.73 22.87
CA ASN A 368 16.22 -2.90 23.42
C ASN A 368 15.54 -3.45 24.70
N GLU A 369 15.01 -2.57 25.55
CA GLU A 369 14.32 -2.98 26.78
C GLU A 369 12.93 -3.55 26.51
N VAL A 370 12.16 -2.95 25.60
CA VAL A 370 10.87 -3.48 25.13
C VAL A 370 11.06 -4.87 24.53
N GLY A 371 12.13 -5.03 23.80
CA GLY A 371 12.53 -6.31 23.23
C GLY A 371 11.74 -6.71 22.00
N ARG A 372 12.28 -7.71 21.32
CA ARG A 372 11.81 -8.18 20.02
C ARG A 372 10.37 -8.69 20.04
N GLU A 373 10.04 -9.50 21.03
CA GLU A 373 8.73 -10.12 21.13
C GLU A 373 7.61 -9.07 21.22
N GLN A 374 7.75 -8.08 22.10
CA GLN A 374 6.76 -7.03 22.30
C GLN A 374 6.70 -6.06 21.11
N MET A 375 7.84 -5.76 20.50
CA MET A 375 7.87 -4.96 19.25
C MET A 375 7.13 -5.70 18.14
N GLY A 376 7.39 -7.01 17.96
CA GLY A 376 6.70 -7.84 16.96
C GLY A 376 5.20 -7.99 17.21
N ALA A 377 4.80 -8.21 18.47
CA ALA A 377 3.39 -8.28 18.87
C ALA A 377 2.66 -6.94 18.60
N THR A 378 3.30 -5.83 18.91
CA THR A 378 2.73 -4.48 18.65
C THR A 378 2.64 -4.20 17.16
N ALA A 379 3.66 -4.57 16.38
CA ALA A 379 3.64 -4.45 14.93
C ALA A 379 2.43 -5.16 14.32
N LYS A 380 2.19 -6.42 14.71
CA LYS A 380 1.04 -7.21 14.25
C LYS A 380 -0.29 -6.53 14.54
N LEU A 381 -0.46 -5.96 15.73
CA LEU A 381 -1.68 -5.24 16.09
C LEU A 381 -1.90 -3.97 15.26
N LEU A 382 -0.84 -3.36 14.76
CA LEU A 382 -0.86 -2.20 13.88
C LEU A 382 -0.92 -2.56 12.38
N GLY A 383 -1.04 -3.85 12.04
CA GLY A 383 -1.04 -4.29 10.65
C GLY A 383 0.33 -4.24 9.97
N ILE A 384 1.39 -4.25 10.76
CA ILE A 384 2.78 -4.25 10.30
C ILE A 384 3.33 -5.68 10.43
N ASN A 385 4.00 -6.19 9.40
CA ASN A 385 4.66 -7.48 9.48
C ASN A 385 6.01 -7.39 10.19
N ALA A 386 6.22 -8.29 11.15
CA ALA A 386 7.52 -8.55 11.72
C ALA A 386 8.16 -9.73 10.97
N VAL A 387 9.29 -9.50 10.31
CA VAL A 387 10.00 -10.51 9.50
C VAL A 387 11.40 -10.74 10.02
N GLU A 388 11.95 -11.93 9.73
CA GLU A 388 13.29 -12.30 10.21
C GLU A 388 14.40 -11.54 9.47
N THR A 389 14.25 -11.32 8.18
CA THR A 389 15.28 -10.72 7.33
C THR A 389 14.72 -9.65 6.40
N ALA A 390 15.60 -8.77 5.91
CA ALA A 390 15.28 -7.81 4.87
C ALA A 390 14.90 -8.50 3.53
N GLU A 391 15.37 -9.74 3.30
CA GLU A 391 14.99 -10.53 2.12
C GLU A 391 13.53 -10.99 2.22
N ASP A 392 13.08 -11.40 3.41
CA ASP A 392 11.68 -11.76 3.62
C ASP A 392 10.76 -10.55 3.46
N ALA A 393 11.21 -9.37 3.88
CA ALA A 393 10.50 -8.12 3.63
C ALA A 393 10.24 -7.87 2.14
N ARG A 394 11.20 -8.18 1.26
CA ARG A 394 11.06 -8.00 -0.20
C ARG A 394 10.05 -8.94 -0.86
N LYS A 395 9.72 -10.07 -0.21
CA LYS A 395 8.74 -11.05 -0.69
C LYS A 395 7.30 -10.62 -0.42
N LEU A 396 7.10 -9.66 0.49
CA LEU A 396 5.78 -9.18 0.84
C LEU A 396 5.22 -8.30 -0.28
N LYS A 397 3.93 -8.48 -0.53
CA LYS A 397 3.20 -7.75 -1.57
C LYS A 397 2.30 -6.68 -0.92
N TYR A 398 1.11 -6.51 -1.43
CA TYR A 398 0.12 -5.58 -0.92
C TYR A 398 -0.73 -6.19 0.21
N PHE A 399 -1.27 -5.32 1.05
CA PHE A 399 -2.13 -5.71 2.18
C PHE A 399 -3.55 -5.15 2.03
N PRO A 400 -4.39 -5.77 1.19
CA PRO A 400 -5.79 -5.33 1.03
C PRO A 400 -6.63 -5.52 2.30
N GLY A 401 -6.31 -6.50 3.15
CA GLY A 401 -7.04 -6.81 4.38
C GLY A 401 -7.07 -5.72 5.45
N ILE A 402 -6.24 -4.67 5.30
CA ILE A 402 -6.29 -3.50 6.17
C ILE A 402 -7.56 -2.67 5.96
N TRP A 403 -8.11 -2.66 4.74
CA TRP A 403 -9.25 -1.85 4.38
C TRP A 403 -10.58 -2.44 4.87
N ASN A 404 -11.50 -1.56 5.21
CA ASN A 404 -12.90 -1.86 5.42
C ASN A 404 -13.70 -1.38 4.20
N THR A 405 -14.05 -2.30 3.33
CA THR A 405 -14.73 -2.02 2.05
C THR A 405 -15.90 -2.96 1.85
N SER A 406 -16.85 -2.57 1.01
CA SER A 406 -18.02 -3.38 0.67
C SER A 406 -17.68 -4.64 -0.14
N ASN A 407 -16.52 -4.64 -0.83
CA ASN A 407 -16.04 -5.79 -1.58
C ASN A 407 -14.51 -5.79 -1.73
N GLU A 408 -13.94 -6.98 -1.92
CA GLU A 408 -12.49 -7.19 -2.02
C GLU A 408 -11.84 -6.49 -3.24
N ARG A 409 -12.57 -6.25 -4.32
CA ARG A 409 -12.01 -5.59 -5.52
C ARG A 409 -11.59 -4.16 -5.19
N ILE A 410 -12.37 -3.46 -4.36
CA ILE A 410 -12.04 -2.12 -3.89
C ILE A 410 -10.78 -2.19 -3.04
N ALA A 411 -10.76 -3.09 -2.04
CA ALA A 411 -9.60 -3.27 -1.19
C ALA A 411 -8.32 -3.59 -1.98
N ASN A 412 -8.40 -4.48 -2.96
CA ASN A 412 -7.27 -4.84 -3.82
C ASN A 412 -6.79 -3.68 -4.71
N ALA A 413 -7.71 -2.86 -5.25
CA ALA A 413 -7.36 -1.73 -6.13
C ALA A 413 -6.54 -0.65 -5.40
N ILE A 414 -6.88 -0.40 -4.13
CA ILE A 414 -6.24 0.62 -3.29
C ILE A 414 -5.35 0.00 -2.20
N ALA A 415 -4.99 -1.28 -2.32
CA ALA A 415 -4.16 -1.97 -1.34
C ALA A 415 -2.82 -1.25 -1.13
N PRO A 416 -2.45 -0.92 0.11
CA PRO A 416 -1.14 -0.40 0.43
C PRO A 416 -0.07 -1.49 0.31
N ALA A 417 1.16 -1.08 0.08
CA ALA A 417 2.30 -1.97 0.28
C ALA A 417 2.37 -2.37 1.76
N GLN A 418 2.72 -3.61 2.01
CA GLN A 418 2.71 -4.14 3.36
C GLN A 418 3.88 -3.57 4.18
N ALA A 419 3.57 -2.76 5.19
CA ALA A 419 4.56 -2.24 6.11
C ALA A 419 5.28 -3.37 6.88
N VAL A 420 6.56 -3.19 7.11
CA VAL A 420 7.45 -4.24 7.63
C VAL A 420 8.40 -3.70 8.67
N ILE A 421 8.64 -4.47 9.72
CA ILE A 421 9.82 -4.33 10.57
C ILE A 421 10.68 -5.59 10.47
N VAL A 422 12.00 -5.42 10.34
CA VAL A 422 12.93 -6.54 10.48
C VAL A 422 13.17 -6.76 11.97
N ASN A 423 12.83 -7.94 12.44
CA ASN A 423 12.78 -8.31 13.86
C ASN A 423 13.46 -9.66 14.13
N GLY A 424 14.44 -10.03 13.30
CA GLY A 424 15.06 -11.34 13.31
C GLY A 424 15.98 -11.62 14.50
N GLU A 425 16.15 -12.91 14.80
CA GLU A 425 16.97 -13.36 15.91
C GLU A 425 18.46 -13.02 15.76
N LYS A 426 18.92 -12.84 14.55
CA LYS A 426 20.30 -12.50 14.24
C LYS A 426 20.65 -11.02 14.42
N LEU A 427 19.66 -10.16 14.68
CA LEU A 427 19.91 -8.75 14.96
C LEU A 427 20.67 -8.58 16.26
N THR A 428 21.75 -7.83 16.21
CA THR A 428 22.49 -7.45 17.41
C THR A 428 21.68 -6.43 18.23
N LYS A 429 22.07 -6.21 19.51
CA LYS A 429 21.47 -5.12 20.30
C LYS A 429 21.69 -3.74 19.67
N TYR A 430 22.76 -3.57 18.90
CA TYR A 430 22.99 -2.34 18.14
C TYR A 430 21.94 -2.18 17.03
N ASP A 431 21.80 -3.20 16.17
CA ASP A 431 20.84 -3.17 15.06
C ASP A 431 19.41 -2.96 15.59
N PHE A 432 19.05 -3.66 16.67
CA PHE A 432 17.73 -3.55 17.26
C PHE A 432 17.49 -2.19 17.94
N GLY A 433 18.52 -1.60 18.55
CA GLY A 433 18.48 -0.22 19.04
C GLY A 433 18.25 0.79 17.91
N ILE A 434 18.91 0.59 16.75
CA ILE A 434 18.69 1.41 15.55
C ILE A 434 17.24 1.27 15.05
N VAL A 435 16.65 0.06 15.08
CA VAL A 435 15.22 -0.15 14.81
C VAL A 435 14.35 0.65 15.77
N GLY A 436 14.65 0.62 17.07
CA GLY A 436 13.88 1.33 18.11
C GLY A 436 13.80 2.85 17.91
N MET A 437 14.81 3.48 17.33
CA MET A 437 14.80 4.91 17.00
C MET A 437 14.30 5.23 15.59
N GLY A 438 14.01 4.21 14.77
CA GLY A 438 13.42 4.36 13.44
C GLY A 438 14.40 4.50 12.28
N GLN A 439 15.62 4.05 12.42
CA GLN A 439 16.66 4.11 11.40
C GLN A 439 17.12 2.70 10.96
N GLY A 440 17.93 2.62 9.93
CA GLY A 440 18.52 1.38 9.44
C GLY A 440 17.45 0.37 8.99
N LEU A 441 17.46 -0.81 9.61
CA LEU A 441 16.52 -1.89 9.36
C LEU A 441 15.16 -1.71 10.07
N ALA A 442 14.85 -0.51 10.58
CA ALA A 442 13.61 -0.23 11.30
C ALA A 442 12.36 -0.63 10.53
N GLY A 443 12.54 -0.79 9.24
CA GLY A 443 11.48 -1.26 8.41
C GLY A 443 11.11 -0.28 7.31
N GLN A 444 10.24 -0.77 6.50
CA GLN A 444 9.73 -0.06 5.34
C GLN A 444 8.29 0.34 5.64
N MET A 445 8.08 1.64 5.78
CA MET A 445 6.78 2.20 6.11
C MET A 445 6.25 3.03 4.95
N THR A 446 4.96 2.89 4.68
CA THR A 446 4.28 3.83 3.79
C THR A 446 3.75 5.03 4.59
N PRO A 447 3.54 6.20 3.98
CA PRO A 447 2.85 7.31 4.64
C PRO A 447 1.48 6.93 5.20
N PHE A 448 0.76 6.05 4.52
CA PHE A 448 -0.50 5.51 5.00
C PHE A 448 -0.34 4.74 6.32
N GLN A 449 0.66 3.87 6.42
CA GLN A 449 0.94 3.15 7.66
C GLN A 449 1.35 4.09 8.80
N MET A 450 2.14 5.12 8.50
CA MET A 450 2.54 6.11 9.49
C MET A 450 1.35 6.94 9.99
N ALA A 451 0.36 7.21 9.13
CA ALA A 451 -0.90 7.83 9.54
C ALA A 451 -1.71 6.90 10.47
N LEU A 452 -1.71 5.59 10.24
CA LEU A 452 -2.36 4.60 11.11
C LEU A 452 -1.69 4.50 12.49
N ILE A 453 -0.35 4.60 12.54
CA ILE A 453 0.40 4.66 13.80
C ILE A 453 -0.01 5.91 14.59
N ALA A 454 -0.13 7.08 13.95
CA ALA A 454 -0.60 8.30 14.60
C ALA A 454 -2.08 8.21 15.02
N ALA A 455 -2.92 7.57 14.21
CA ALA A 455 -4.35 7.40 14.47
C ALA A 455 -4.64 6.53 15.70
N THR A 456 -3.74 5.62 16.04
CA THR A 456 -3.94 4.69 17.17
C THR A 456 -4.06 5.40 18.52
N PRO A 457 -3.10 6.22 18.99
CA PRO A 457 -3.26 6.99 20.21
C PRO A 457 -4.29 8.13 20.06
N ALA A 458 -4.58 8.57 18.83
CA ALA A 458 -5.59 9.57 18.54
C ALA A 458 -7.03 9.05 18.74
N ASN A 459 -7.24 7.73 18.62
CA ASN A 459 -8.52 7.14 18.95
C ASN A 459 -8.75 7.19 20.46
N MET A 460 -9.89 7.73 20.91
CA MET A 460 -10.20 7.94 22.33
C MET A 460 -10.24 6.65 23.16
N GLN A 461 -10.49 5.52 22.50
CA GLN A 461 -10.51 4.19 23.11
C GLN A 461 -9.20 3.39 22.89
N GLY A 462 -8.19 4.00 22.27
CA GLY A 462 -6.93 3.32 21.95
C GLY A 462 -7.03 2.23 20.88
N LYS A 463 -8.06 2.30 20.05
CA LYS A 463 -8.33 1.34 18.96
C LYS A 463 -7.66 1.81 17.67
N LEU A 464 -7.16 0.87 16.90
CA LEU A 464 -6.92 1.09 15.49
C LEU A 464 -8.19 0.75 14.71
N MET A 465 -8.77 1.74 14.05
CA MET A 465 -9.92 1.53 13.17
C MET A 465 -9.44 1.04 11.81
N LYS A 466 -10.20 0.14 11.17
CA LYS A 466 -9.94 -0.18 9.77
C LYS A 466 -10.19 1.05 8.90
N PRO A 467 -9.22 1.47 8.08
CA PRO A 467 -9.45 2.53 7.12
C PRO A 467 -10.59 2.20 6.19
N LYS A 468 -11.42 3.19 5.86
CA LYS A 468 -12.50 3.07 4.89
C LYS A 468 -12.51 4.22 3.91
N ILE A 469 -12.94 3.92 2.68
CA ILE A 469 -13.06 4.88 1.59
C ILE A 469 -14.51 5.09 1.16
N GLU A 470 -15.39 4.13 1.42
CA GLU A 470 -16.82 4.21 1.16
C GLU A 470 -17.51 4.79 2.40
N ALA A 471 -18.27 5.88 2.21
CA ALA A 471 -18.92 6.57 3.32
C ALA A 471 -20.01 5.73 3.99
N ASP A 472 -20.70 4.91 3.20
CA ASP A 472 -21.87 4.14 3.65
C ASP A 472 -21.49 2.80 4.33
N VAL A 473 -20.20 2.42 4.31
CA VAL A 473 -19.68 1.27 5.05
C VAL A 473 -19.56 1.64 6.54
N GLN A 474 -20.08 0.79 7.41
CA GLN A 474 -20.00 1.01 8.87
C GLN A 474 -18.55 0.93 9.33
N SER A 475 -18.18 1.79 10.30
CA SER A 475 -16.83 1.78 10.88
C SER A 475 -16.55 0.47 11.60
N GLN A 476 -15.37 -0.10 11.40
CA GLN A 476 -14.93 -1.36 11.96
C GLN A 476 -13.59 -1.20 12.67
N VAL A 477 -13.45 -1.83 13.83
CA VAL A 477 -12.18 -1.90 14.55
C VAL A 477 -11.27 -2.93 13.88
N PHE A 478 -10.03 -2.55 13.62
CA PHE A 478 -8.98 -3.49 13.22
C PHE A 478 -8.45 -4.25 14.44
N ASN A 479 -7.97 -3.51 15.45
CA ASN A 479 -7.50 -4.08 16.71
C ASN A 479 -7.66 -3.11 17.89
N GLN A 480 -7.77 -3.66 19.11
CA GLN A 480 -7.55 -2.93 20.34
C GLN A 480 -6.03 -2.92 20.60
N VAL A 481 -5.42 -1.74 20.50
CA VAL A 481 -3.95 -1.60 20.61
C VAL A 481 -3.53 -1.09 21.98
N LEU A 482 -4.21 -0.06 22.47
CA LEU A 482 -3.91 0.64 23.72
C LEU A 482 -5.16 0.66 24.61
N THR A 483 -4.98 0.81 25.92
CA THR A 483 -6.10 1.22 26.78
C THR A 483 -6.42 2.70 26.54
N PRO A 484 -7.63 3.20 26.92
CA PRO A 484 -7.96 4.62 26.82
C PRO A 484 -6.96 5.52 27.57
N GLN A 485 -6.47 5.08 28.74
CA GLN A 485 -5.49 5.82 29.52
C GLN A 485 -4.15 5.89 28.81
N GLN A 486 -3.63 4.78 28.31
CA GLN A 486 -2.39 4.76 27.54
C GLN A 486 -2.47 5.65 26.28
N ALA A 487 -3.59 5.62 25.59
CA ALA A 487 -3.82 6.50 24.45
C ALA A 487 -3.83 7.97 24.84
N PHE A 488 -4.44 8.32 25.97
CA PHE A 488 -4.42 9.67 26.51
C PHE A 488 -3.00 10.11 26.85
N ASP A 489 -2.24 9.31 27.60
CA ASP A 489 -0.87 9.63 28.04
C ASP A 489 0.06 9.84 26.83
N ILE A 490 -0.04 8.97 25.82
CA ILE A 490 0.73 9.10 24.58
C ILE A 490 0.36 10.41 23.85
N ARG A 491 -0.90 10.79 23.77
CA ARG A 491 -1.31 12.08 23.20
C ARG A 491 -0.68 13.26 23.93
N GLN A 492 -0.66 13.22 25.28
CA GLN A 492 -0.01 14.26 26.10
C GLN A 492 1.50 14.35 25.85
N ILE A 493 2.13 13.21 25.56
CA ILE A 493 3.55 13.20 25.17
C ILE A 493 3.71 13.76 23.75
N MET A 494 2.85 13.39 22.81
CA MET A 494 2.88 13.94 21.44
C MET A 494 2.68 15.47 21.41
N ALA A 495 1.92 16.04 22.33
CA ALA A 495 1.72 17.47 22.44
C ALA A 495 3.04 18.23 22.73
N THR A 496 3.95 17.66 23.54
CA THR A 496 5.21 18.34 23.88
C THR A 496 6.07 18.68 22.67
N VAL A 497 5.98 17.86 21.60
CA VAL A 497 6.73 18.07 20.36
C VAL A 497 6.27 19.32 19.61
N THR A 498 4.97 19.62 19.65
CA THR A 498 4.38 20.80 19.00
C THR A 498 4.41 22.05 19.89
N GLU A 499 4.37 21.86 21.21
CA GLU A 499 4.39 22.95 22.18
C GLU A 499 5.78 23.58 22.33
N GLU A 500 6.80 22.77 22.59
CA GLU A 500 8.16 23.19 22.93
C GLU A 500 9.26 22.38 22.26
N GLY A 501 8.88 21.34 21.49
CA GLY A 501 9.80 20.41 20.85
C GLY A 501 10.13 20.78 19.40
N THR A 502 10.35 19.75 18.60
CA THR A 502 10.87 19.85 17.23
C THR A 502 9.83 20.35 16.19
N ALA A 503 8.54 20.54 16.56
CA ALA A 503 7.46 20.97 15.66
C ALA A 503 6.70 22.21 16.16
N THR A 504 7.36 23.16 16.82
CA THR A 504 6.73 24.41 17.34
C THR A 504 6.04 25.26 16.26
N ILE A 505 6.35 25.02 14.98
CA ILE A 505 5.65 25.66 13.87
C ILE A 505 4.14 25.35 13.88
N ILE A 506 3.72 24.17 14.34
CA ILE A 506 2.32 23.78 14.48
C ILE A 506 1.62 24.72 15.47
N LYS A 507 2.18 24.88 16.67
CA LYS A 507 1.65 25.81 17.69
C LYS A 507 1.51 27.24 17.15
N LYS A 508 2.55 27.71 16.42
CA LYS A 508 2.53 29.05 15.80
C LYS A 508 1.38 29.21 14.82
N LYS A 509 1.14 28.20 13.97
CA LYS A 509 0.03 28.23 12.99
C LYS A 509 -1.35 28.14 13.65
N LEU A 510 -1.47 27.39 14.73
CA LEU A 510 -2.73 27.21 15.45
C LEU A 510 -2.99 28.31 16.50
N ALA A 511 -2.10 29.28 16.66
CA ALA A 511 -2.25 30.35 17.63
C ALA A 511 -3.58 31.11 17.44
N GLY A 512 -4.32 31.32 18.54
CA GLY A 512 -5.62 32.00 18.53
C GLY A 512 -6.80 31.18 18.00
N THR A 513 -6.59 29.90 17.66
CA THR A 513 -7.68 29.03 17.18
C THR A 513 -8.36 28.20 18.28
N GLY A 514 -7.73 28.10 19.47
CA GLY A 514 -8.15 27.20 20.55
C GLY A 514 -7.91 25.72 20.28
N ILE A 515 -7.11 25.41 19.27
CA ILE A 515 -6.76 24.03 18.89
C ILE A 515 -5.34 23.73 19.34
N ASP A 516 -5.20 22.71 20.15
CA ASP A 516 -3.92 22.08 20.44
C ASP A 516 -3.74 20.83 19.57
N ALA A 517 -2.52 20.56 19.18
CA ALA A 517 -2.16 19.42 18.34
C ALA A 517 -0.97 18.67 18.94
N GLY A 518 -0.83 17.43 18.58
CA GLY A 518 0.35 16.62 18.93
C GLY A 518 0.97 15.98 17.71
N GLY A 519 2.23 15.57 17.81
CA GLY A 519 2.86 14.92 16.66
C GLY A 519 4.28 14.43 16.93
N LYS A 520 4.94 14.04 15.85
CA LYS A 520 6.37 13.68 15.85
C LYS A 520 6.99 14.04 14.51
N THR A 521 8.13 14.71 14.56
CA THR A 521 8.98 14.97 13.39
C THR A 521 9.93 13.80 13.13
N GLY A 522 10.34 13.67 11.90
CA GLY A 522 11.38 12.73 11.50
C GLY A 522 12.24 13.32 10.39
N THR A 523 13.49 12.94 10.40
CA THR A 523 14.43 13.13 9.29
C THR A 523 15.13 11.80 9.11
N ALA A 524 15.02 11.22 7.93
CA ALA A 524 15.55 9.90 7.65
C ALA A 524 16.53 9.94 6.48
N ASP A 525 17.63 9.21 6.62
CA ASP A 525 18.57 9.00 5.52
C ASP A 525 17.94 8.06 4.49
N ARG A 526 17.78 8.54 3.26
CA ARG A 526 17.22 7.73 2.18
C ARG A 526 18.28 6.92 1.44
N ASP A 527 19.32 7.61 0.98
CA ASP A 527 20.42 7.05 0.20
C ASP A 527 21.66 7.93 0.27
N SER A 528 22.83 7.29 0.28
CA SER A 528 24.09 7.95 -0.06
C SER A 528 24.48 7.57 -1.48
N THR A 529 24.20 8.45 -2.43
CA THR A 529 24.52 8.22 -3.84
C THR A 529 25.94 8.70 -4.13
N PRO A 530 26.84 7.86 -4.70
CA PRO A 530 28.18 8.32 -5.10
C PRO A 530 28.08 9.46 -6.12
N LEU A 531 28.88 10.49 -5.92
CA LEU A 531 29.04 11.55 -6.90
C LEU A 531 30.07 11.13 -7.97
N TYR A 532 29.81 11.53 -9.21
CA TYR A 532 30.67 11.27 -10.35
C TYR A 532 31.12 12.58 -11.00
N ASN A 533 32.34 12.59 -11.48
CA ASN A 533 32.88 13.67 -12.32
C ASN A 533 32.19 13.62 -13.69
N LYS A 534 32.39 14.69 -14.50
CA LYS A 534 31.83 14.75 -15.86
C LYS A 534 32.38 13.67 -16.82
N ASP A 535 33.53 13.10 -16.48
CA ASP A 535 34.19 12.01 -17.22
C ASP A 535 33.71 10.59 -16.78
N GLY A 536 32.75 10.50 -15.84
CA GLY A 536 32.24 9.26 -15.34
C GLY A 536 33.07 8.61 -14.22
N THR A 537 34.16 9.22 -13.77
CA THR A 537 34.96 8.75 -12.64
C THR A 537 34.28 9.12 -11.31
N ARG A 538 34.44 8.27 -10.27
CA ARG A 538 33.94 8.58 -8.91
C ARG A 538 34.65 9.81 -8.37
N LYS A 539 33.88 10.76 -7.88
CA LYS A 539 34.37 11.89 -7.16
C LYS A 539 34.83 11.48 -5.77
N THR A 540 36.05 11.82 -5.37
CA THR A 540 36.64 11.48 -4.08
C THR A 540 37.28 12.70 -3.44
N HIS A 541 37.33 12.70 -2.11
CA HIS A 541 38.16 13.63 -1.34
C HIS A 541 39.11 12.85 -0.44
N LYS A 542 40.18 13.48 0.01
CA LYS A 542 41.19 12.86 0.87
C LYS A 542 40.81 13.03 2.33
N GLU A 543 40.71 11.94 3.06
CA GLU A 543 40.53 11.89 4.50
C GLU A 543 41.71 11.22 5.19
N LYS A 544 42.15 11.77 6.34
CA LYS A 544 43.18 11.13 7.17
C LYS A 544 42.53 10.12 8.09
N LYS A 545 42.80 8.83 7.89
CA LYS A 545 42.31 7.73 8.74
C LYS A 545 43.48 6.97 9.36
N LYS A 546 43.28 6.48 10.60
CA LYS A 546 44.27 5.59 11.24
C LYS A 546 44.21 4.22 10.56
N ASN A 547 45.38 3.72 10.11
CA ASN A 547 45.52 2.35 9.64
C ASN A 547 45.52 1.35 10.81
N GLU A 548 45.59 0.06 10.51
CA GLU A 548 45.64 -1.00 11.53
C GLU A 548 46.87 -0.91 12.45
N LYS A 549 47.91 -0.17 12.07
CA LYS A 549 49.12 0.09 12.84
C LYS A 549 49.04 1.37 13.67
N GLY A 550 47.91 2.10 13.61
CA GLY A 550 47.70 3.35 14.34
C GLY A 550 48.30 4.60 13.68
N GLU A 551 48.85 4.51 12.46
CA GLU A 551 49.42 5.60 11.72
C GLU A 551 48.33 6.33 10.94
N MET A 552 48.43 7.66 10.84
CA MET A 552 47.51 8.49 10.03
C MET A 552 47.90 8.41 8.55
N VAL A 553 47.07 7.76 7.76
CA VAL A 553 47.21 7.64 6.30
C VAL A 553 46.11 8.42 5.60
N GLU A 554 46.45 9.06 4.49
CA GLU A 554 45.44 9.66 3.61
C GLU A 554 44.77 8.59 2.78
N VAL A 555 43.44 8.51 2.85
CA VAL A 555 42.60 7.57 2.10
C VAL A 555 41.66 8.39 1.23
N ASP A 556 41.52 7.99 -0.04
CA ASP A 556 40.50 8.55 -0.93
C ASP A 556 39.11 8.02 -0.51
N VAL A 557 38.27 8.92 -0.01
CA VAL A 557 36.90 8.64 0.37
C VAL A 557 35.95 9.10 -0.72
N PRO A 558 35.05 8.26 -1.19
CA PRO A 558 34.07 8.67 -2.20
C PRO A 558 33.19 9.81 -1.70
N ASP A 559 33.06 10.87 -2.50
CA ASP A 559 32.05 11.90 -2.27
C ASP A 559 30.66 11.26 -2.48
N THR A 560 29.78 11.43 -1.51
CA THR A 560 28.41 10.95 -1.59
C THR A 560 27.44 12.11 -1.40
N PHE A 561 26.35 12.07 -2.13
CA PHE A 561 25.22 12.95 -1.89
C PHE A 561 24.21 12.21 -1.03
N THR A 562 24.06 12.63 0.21
CA THR A 562 23.06 12.05 1.12
C THR A 562 21.73 12.74 0.88
N ARG A 563 20.69 11.94 0.63
CA ARG A 563 19.31 12.40 0.52
C ARG A 563 18.60 12.19 1.84
N TRP A 564 17.94 13.23 2.31
CA TRP A 564 17.13 13.15 3.52
C TRP A 564 15.65 13.31 3.18
N ASP A 565 14.82 12.48 3.79
CA ASP A 565 13.37 12.61 3.73
C ASP A 565 12.86 13.25 5.01
N GLY A 566 12.06 14.31 4.85
CA GLY A 566 11.43 15.01 5.97
C GLY A 566 10.06 14.45 6.27
N TRP A 567 9.81 14.11 7.53
CA TRP A 567 8.58 13.53 8.00
C TRP A 567 7.90 14.34 9.09
N PHE A 568 6.59 14.28 9.08
CA PHE A 568 5.74 14.63 10.22
C PHE A 568 4.53 13.70 10.29
N ILE A 569 4.26 13.18 11.48
CA ILE A 569 2.97 12.57 11.80
C ILE A 569 2.34 13.35 12.96
N GLY A 570 1.02 13.52 12.93
CA GLY A 570 0.36 14.34 13.93
C GLY A 570 -1.13 14.07 14.06
N ILE A 571 -1.70 14.68 15.09
CA ILE A 571 -3.11 14.58 15.49
C ILE A 571 -3.67 15.93 15.88
N ALA A 572 -4.92 16.19 15.58
CA ALA A 572 -5.63 17.40 16.01
C ALA A 572 -7.16 17.19 16.02
N PRO A 573 -7.91 17.87 16.92
CA PRO A 573 -7.45 18.51 18.15
C PRO A 573 -6.88 17.50 19.14
N LEU A 574 -6.08 17.94 20.11
CA LEU A 574 -5.44 17.03 21.07
C LEU A 574 -6.46 16.33 21.99
N GLU A 575 -7.45 17.08 22.43
CA GLU A 575 -8.44 16.64 23.41
C GLU A 575 -9.37 15.56 22.85
N ASN A 576 -9.87 15.77 21.62
CA ASN A 576 -10.71 14.83 20.89
C ASN A 576 -10.28 14.79 19.41
N PRO A 577 -9.25 14.03 19.09
CA PRO A 577 -8.67 14.03 17.75
C PRO A 577 -9.68 13.62 16.68
N GLN A 578 -9.86 14.48 15.69
CA GLN A 578 -10.71 14.27 14.52
C GLN A 578 -9.89 13.98 13.27
N ILE A 579 -8.60 14.32 13.30
CA ILE A 579 -7.67 13.97 12.24
C ILE A 579 -6.39 13.38 12.80
N ALA A 580 -5.87 12.40 12.08
CA ALA A 580 -4.50 11.91 12.14
C ALA A 580 -3.87 12.13 10.77
N ILE A 581 -2.69 12.71 10.72
CA ILE A 581 -2.01 13.11 9.48
C ILE A 581 -0.62 12.52 9.40
N ALA A 582 -0.20 12.11 8.21
CA ALA A 582 1.19 11.81 7.88
C ALA A 582 1.61 12.59 6.63
N VAL A 583 2.77 13.22 6.70
CA VAL A 583 3.39 13.96 5.61
C VAL A 583 4.81 13.47 5.42
N VAL A 584 5.18 13.18 4.18
CA VAL A 584 6.57 12.91 3.77
C VAL A 584 6.96 13.80 2.61
N LEU A 585 8.16 14.34 2.68
CA LEU A 585 8.81 15.12 1.62
C LEU A 585 10.15 14.48 1.32
N GLU A 586 10.32 13.99 0.09
CA GLU A 586 11.58 13.40 -0.35
C GLU A 586 12.62 14.51 -0.60
N ASN A 587 13.88 14.22 -0.30
CA ASN A 587 15.02 15.06 -0.65
C ASN A 587 14.89 16.53 -0.16
N ILE A 588 14.63 16.71 1.13
CA ILE A 588 14.42 18.04 1.72
C ILE A 588 15.68 18.95 1.68
N GLY A 589 16.87 18.38 1.45
CA GLY A 589 18.12 19.11 1.34
C GLY A 589 18.85 19.26 2.68
N GLU A 590 20.13 19.62 2.58
CA GLU A 590 21.00 19.78 3.74
C GLU A 590 20.52 20.93 4.63
N GLY A 591 20.59 20.72 5.95
CA GLY A 591 20.16 21.71 6.95
C GLY A 591 18.63 21.87 7.08
N GLN A 592 17.83 21.09 6.36
CA GLN A 592 16.38 21.04 6.51
C GLN A 592 15.96 19.80 7.30
N TYR A 593 14.89 19.95 8.07
CA TYR A 593 14.36 18.89 8.94
C TYR A 593 12.86 18.73 8.74
N GLY A 594 12.31 17.59 9.13
CA GLY A 594 10.88 17.35 9.08
C GLY A 594 10.04 18.40 9.82
N GLY A 595 10.60 18.97 10.91
CA GLY A 595 9.96 20.06 11.67
C GLY A 595 9.84 21.38 10.92
N THR A 596 10.76 21.67 9.99
CA THR A 596 10.75 22.89 9.18
C THR A 596 10.11 22.72 7.80
N THR A 597 9.79 21.50 7.41
CA THR A 597 9.24 21.16 6.09
C THR A 597 7.90 20.42 6.23
N ALA A 598 7.89 19.12 6.53
CA ALA A 598 6.69 18.31 6.60
C ALA A 598 5.69 18.80 7.67
N ALA A 599 6.16 19.25 8.85
CA ALA A 599 5.31 19.83 9.88
C ALA A 599 4.68 21.15 9.42
N TYR A 600 5.36 21.91 8.57
CA TYR A 600 4.82 23.14 8.00
C TYR A 600 3.58 22.84 7.12
N VAL A 601 3.67 21.85 6.24
CA VAL A 601 2.54 21.38 5.42
C VAL A 601 1.41 20.86 6.31
N ALA A 602 1.74 20.02 7.30
CA ALA A 602 0.74 19.47 8.21
C ALA A 602 -0.04 20.56 8.96
N GLY A 603 0.63 21.61 9.43
CA GLY A 603 -0.03 22.75 10.10
C GLY A 603 -1.03 23.45 9.20
N ASP A 604 -0.71 23.66 7.93
CA ASP A 604 -1.62 24.26 6.96
C ASP A 604 -2.83 23.36 6.67
N VAL A 605 -2.61 22.05 6.59
CA VAL A 605 -3.70 21.08 6.41
C VAL A 605 -4.63 21.06 7.65
N ILE A 606 -4.08 21.13 8.86
CA ILE A 606 -4.89 21.24 10.10
C ILE A 606 -5.73 22.52 10.08
N MET A 607 -5.14 23.64 9.67
CA MET A 607 -5.87 24.91 9.54
C MET A 607 -7.00 24.81 8.51
N LYS A 608 -6.75 24.16 7.38
CA LYS A 608 -7.80 23.94 6.36
C LYS A 608 -8.90 23.02 6.88
N ALA A 609 -8.55 21.94 7.57
CA ALA A 609 -9.52 21.05 8.20
C ALA A 609 -10.41 21.80 9.23
N ARG A 610 -9.83 22.75 9.98
CA ARG A 610 -10.57 23.66 10.86
C ARG A 610 -11.60 24.51 10.09
N GLU A 611 -11.17 25.15 9.00
CA GLU A 611 -12.05 25.98 8.15
C GLU A 611 -13.26 25.19 7.64
N LEU A 612 -13.02 23.94 7.25
CA LEU A 612 -14.05 23.01 6.76
C LEU A 612 -14.93 22.43 7.88
N GLY A 613 -14.60 22.68 9.15
CA GLY A 613 -15.33 22.15 10.31
C GLY A 613 -15.05 20.66 10.59
N LEU A 614 -14.01 20.10 9.99
CA LEU A 614 -13.65 18.69 10.18
C LEU A 614 -13.07 18.41 11.57
N LEU A 615 -12.67 19.45 12.30
CA LEU A 615 -12.14 19.34 13.67
C LEU A 615 -13.22 19.53 14.75
N GLY A 616 -14.46 19.82 14.35
CA GLY A 616 -15.59 20.13 15.22
C GLY A 616 -16.09 21.56 15.01
N GLU A 617 -17.39 21.74 15.09
CA GLU A 617 -18.06 23.04 14.86
C GLU A 617 -17.57 24.14 15.80
N GLN A 618 -17.16 23.79 17.03
CA GLN A 618 -16.64 24.76 18.03
C GLN A 618 -15.35 25.44 17.57
N TYR A 619 -14.58 24.83 16.67
CA TYR A 619 -13.34 25.39 16.17
C TYR A 619 -13.50 26.15 14.85
N LYS A 620 -14.65 26.07 14.18
CA LYS A 620 -14.88 26.82 12.94
C LYS A 620 -14.63 28.31 13.11
N PRO A 621 -14.06 28.99 12.12
CA PRO A 621 -13.97 30.43 12.12
C PRO A 621 -15.38 31.04 12.23
N LYS A 622 -15.61 31.96 13.18
CA LYS A 622 -16.87 32.72 13.22
C LYS A 622 -16.96 33.53 11.94
N THR A 623 -17.98 33.31 11.13
CA THR A 623 -18.23 34.10 9.93
C THR A 623 -18.43 35.56 10.39
N GLN A 624 -17.51 36.43 10.05
CA GLN A 624 -17.72 37.86 10.26
C GLN A 624 -18.95 38.25 9.42
N ALA A 625 -20.01 38.71 10.09
CA ALA A 625 -21.14 39.28 9.39
C ALA A 625 -20.63 40.40 8.46
N PRO A 626 -21.12 40.48 7.21
CA PRO A 626 -20.64 41.49 6.27
C PRO A 626 -20.81 42.87 6.92
N GLN A 627 -19.69 43.59 7.11
CA GLN A 627 -19.72 44.95 7.59
C GLN A 627 -20.59 45.75 6.62
N ARG A 628 -21.79 46.15 7.09
CA ARG A 628 -22.63 47.09 6.35
C ARG A 628 -21.78 48.34 6.13
N LYS A 629 -21.33 48.55 4.88
CA LYS A 629 -20.75 49.82 4.46
C LYS A 629 -21.76 50.90 4.89
N LYS A 630 -21.44 51.70 5.91
CA LYS A 630 -22.16 52.94 6.22
C LYS A 630 -22.12 53.76 4.95
N LYS A 631 -23.24 53.87 4.24
CA LYS A 631 -23.41 54.89 3.21
C LYS A 631 -23.25 56.23 3.96
N GLY A 632 -22.14 56.93 3.71
CA GLY A 632 -21.96 58.31 4.11
C GLY A 632 -23.06 59.14 3.44
N LYS A 633 -23.68 59.97 4.25
CA LYS A 633 -24.56 61.07 3.82
C LYS A 633 -23.75 62.12 3.08
#